data_3427be1122672660912626dcbd40b1f7
#
_entry.id   3427be1122672660912626dcbd40b1f7
#
_cell.length_a   1.000
_cell.length_b   1.000
_cell.length_c   1.000
_cell.angle_alpha   90.00
_cell.angle_beta   90.00
_cell.angle_gamma   90.00
#
_symmetry.space_group_name_H-M   'P 1'
#
loop_
_entity.id
_entity.type
_entity.pdbx_description
1 polymer ?
#
loop_
_entity_poly.entity_id
_entity_poly.type
_entity_poly.pdbx_seq_one_letter_code
_entity_poly.pdbx_strand_id
1 'polypeptide(L)'
;MITITREDNMQLMARYPDKYFDLAIVDPPYGILNKTPRGGDYKFNKSEYSQWDIKPNDEYFNELFRVSKNQIIWGGNYFGQLWERSEYNKGFIIWDKNQPETLNNFSMAEMAWSSLDRPSKIFHFSVRKNRNKIHPTQKPIELYEWLLKMYANPTDKILDTHLGSGAIAIACYKAGISLTACEINEEYFLKALSKIKEVIPITEIEVQNDVFSLIFPNQTEPTNEKHILYKEHNAQLRLFKEGRVLYKTKHICNSTEGQSQH
;
A
#
# COMPACT_ATOMS: atom_id res chain seq x y z
N MET A 1 7.95 0.02 10.43
CA MET A 1 8.24 -1.10 9.52
C MET A 1 7.22 -1.10 8.39
N ILE A 2 7.65 -1.26 7.14
CA ILE A 2 6.78 -1.31 5.95
C ILE A 2 6.81 -2.73 5.42
N THR A 3 5.70 -3.45 5.51
CA THR A 3 5.55 -4.84 5.04
C THR A 3 4.67 -4.85 3.80
N ILE A 4 5.18 -5.38 2.69
CA ILE A 4 4.49 -5.41 1.39
C ILE A 4 4.50 -6.83 0.85
N THR A 5 3.34 -7.30 0.37
CA THR A 5 3.20 -8.67 -0.15
C THR A 5 2.53 -8.66 -1.53
N ARG A 6 2.90 -9.62 -2.38
CA ARG A 6 2.19 -9.89 -3.63
C ARG A 6 1.23 -11.05 -3.42
N GLU A 7 -0.01 -10.76 -3.08
CA GLU A 7 -1.02 -11.76 -2.79
C GLU A 7 -2.44 -11.20 -2.86
N ASP A 8 -3.40 -12.09 -2.79
CA ASP A 8 -4.80 -11.76 -2.62
C ASP A 8 -5.08 -11.15 -1.23
N ASN A 9 -5.91 -10.13 -1.17
CA ASN A 9 -6.24 -9.42 0.05
C ASN A 9 -6.93 -10.27 1.12
N MET A 10 -7.76 -11.25 0.69
CA MET A 10 -8.41 -12.18 1.63
C MET A 10 -7.38 -13.11 2.28
N GLN A 11 -6.37 -13.56 1.52
CA GLN A 11 -5.26 -14.36 2.05
C GLN A 11 -4.42 -13.54 3.05
N LEU A 12 -4.15 -12.28 2.73
CA LEU A 12 -3.48 -11.37 3.66
C LEU A 12 -4.27 -11.26 4.96
N MET A 13 -5.53 -10.86 4.87
CA MET A 13 -6.38 -10.60 6.04
C MET A 13 -6.59 -11.84 6.91
N ALA A 14 -6.71 -13.04 6.32
CA ALA A 14 -6.90 -14.30 7.03
C ALA A 14 -5.78 -14.63 8.04
N ARG A 15 -4.59 -14.07 7.88
CA ARG A 15 -3.45 -14.30 8.79
C ARG A 15 -3.50 -13.46 10.06
N TYR A 16 -4.36 -12.46 10.13
CA TYR A 16 -4.41 -11.53 11.25
C TYR A 16 -5.62 -11.77 12.15
N PRO A 17 -5.45 -11.67 13.46
CA PRO A 17 -6.56 -11.77 14.41
C PRO A 17 -7.49 -10.56 14.31
N ASP A 18 -8.65 -10.66 14.94
CA ASP A 18 -9.63 -9.59 15.00
C ASP A 18 -9.02 -8.31 15.57
N LYS A 19 -9.33 -7.18 14.92
CA LYS A 19 -8.92 -5.83 15.37
C LYS A 19 -7.40 -5.64 15.51
N TYR A 20 -6.61 -6.41 14.78
CA TYR A 20 -5.16 -6.32 14.79
C TYR A 20 -4.64 -4.96 14.28
N PHE A 21 -5.25 -4.45 13.23
CA PHE A 21 -4.90 -3.14 12.67
C PHE A 21 -5.71 -2.03 13.34
N ASP A 22 -5.06 -0.91 13.62
CA ASP A 22 -5.72 0.24 14.24
C ASP A 22 -6.54 1.02 13.23
N LEU A 23 -6.03 1.13 11.99
CA LEU A 23 -6.70 1.82 10.89
C LEU A 23 -6.41 1.12 9.56
N ALA A 24 -7.45 0.80 8.81
CA ALA A 24 -7.36 0.43 7.40
C ALA A 24 -7.63 1.66 6.54
N ILE A 25 -6.72 1.94 5.58
CA ILE A 25 -6.90 2.98 4.55
C ILE A 25 -6.80 2.27 3.21
N VAL A 26 -7.94 2.05 2.56
CA VAL A 26 -8.02 1.19 1.38
C VAL A 26 -8.69 1.86 0.19
N ASP A 27 -8.27 1.50 -1.01
CA ASP A 27 -8.80 2.00 -2.29
C ASP A 27 -9.19 0.83 -3.21
N PRO A 28 -10.23 0.06 -2.86
CA PRO A 28 -10.63 -1.09 -3.65
C PRO A 28 -11.22 -0.68 -5.01
N PRO A 29 -11.23 -1.56 -6.01
CA PRO A 29 -11.84 -1.29 -7.32
C PRO A 29 -13.32 -0.93 -7.20
N TYR A 30 -13.77 0.07 -7.99
CA TYR A 30 -15.15 0.56 -7.92
C TYR A 30 -16.09 -0.11 -8.92
N GLY A 31 -15.57 -0.86 -9.89
CA GLY A 31 -16.35 -1.49 -10.96
C GLY A 31 -16.93 -0.47 -11.96
N ILE A 32 -16.25 0.65 -12.18
CA ILE A 32 -16.76 1.76 -13.02
C ILE A 32 -15.91 2.04 -14.26
N LEU A 33 -14.67 1.56 -14.33
CA LEU A 33 -13.74 1.91 -15.40
C LEU A 33 -14.20 1.42 -16.77
N ASN A 34 -14.94 0.33 -16.81
CA ASN A 34 -15.56 -0.19 -18.06
C ASN A 34 -16.75 0.62 -18.52
N LYS A 35 -17.39 1.38 -17.64
CA LYS A 35 -18.63 2.13 -17.89
C LYS A 35 -18.38 3.57 -18.33
N THR A 36 -17.16 4.08 -18.19
CA THR A 36 -16.82 5.47 -18.55
C THR A 36 -16.50 5.59 -20.04
N PRO A 37 -17.32 6.26 -20.86
CA PRO A 37 -17.22 6.22 -22.31
C PRO A 37 -16.05 7.00 -22.91
N ARG A 38 -15.43 7.92 -22.26
CA ARG A 38 -14.31 8.74 -22.82
C ARG A 38 -13.61 9.53 -21.71
N GLY A 39 -12.29 9.37 -21.58
CA GLY A 39 -11.46 10.26 -20.78
C GLY A 39 -10.54 9.57 -19.77
N GLY A 40 -10.23 8.31 -19.98
CA GLY A 40 -9.12 7.66 -19.26
C GLY A 40 -7.78 8.27 -19.67
N ASP A 41 -6.84 8.27 -18.75
CA ASP A 41 -5.46 8.67 -19.02
C ASP A 41 -4.94 7.74 -20.13
N TYR A 42 -4.65 8.28 -21.33
CA TYR A 42 -4.24 7.53 -22.52
C TYR A 42 -2.97 6.68 -22.35
N LYS A 43 -2.29 6.82 -21.22
CA LYS A 43 -1.13 6.00 -20.84
C LYS A 43 -1.47 4.56 -20.47
N PHE A 44 -2.73 4.27 -20.20
CA PHE A 44 -3.14 2.98 -19.68
C PHE A 44 -4.14 2.32 -20.62
N ASN A 45 -3.94 1.03 -20.90
CA ASN A 45 -4.77 0.30 -21.85
C ASN A 45 -6.11 -0.09 -21.22
N LYS A 46 -7.24 0.31 -21.84
CA LYS A 46 -8.59 0.05 -21.33
C LYS A 46 -8.91 -1.43 -21.14
N SER A 47 -8.35 -2.30 -21.96
CA SER A 47 -8.53 -3.76 -21.86
C SER A 47 -7.91 -4.35 -20.58
N GLU A 48 -6.89 -3.70 -20.02
CA GLU A 48 -6.23 -4.12 -18.80
C GLU A 48 -7.08 -3.80 -17.55
N TYR A 49 -7.84 -2.70 -17.59
CA TYR A 49 -8.70 -2.31 -16.47
C TYR A 49 -9.88 -3.24 -16.27
N SER A 50 -10.41 -3.78 -17.36
CA SER A 50 -11.62 -4.61 -17.32
C SER A 50 -11.42 -5.92 -16.54
N GLN A 51 -10.19 -6.35 -16.38
CA GLN A 51 -9.88 -7.61 -15.72
C GLN A 51 -9.83 -7.49 -14.19
N TRP A 52 -9.41 -6.35 -13.65
CA TRP A 52 -9.24 -6.17 -12.21
C TRP A 52 -10.20 -5.15 -11.57
N ASP A 53 -10.91 -4.32 -12.38
CA ASP A 53 -11.90 -3.37 -11.83
C ASP A 53 -13.20 -4.10 -11.47
N ILE A 54 -13.08 -5.07 -10.58
CA ILE A 54 -14.20 -5.86 -10.03
C ILE A 54 -14.49 -5.35 -8.63
N LYS A 55 -15.73 -4.89 -8.43
CA LYS A 55 -16.21 -4.41 -7.14
C LYS A 55 -16.10 -5.52 -6.08
N PRO A 56 -15.51 -5.27 -4.90
CA PRO A 56 -15.48 -6.25 -3.83
C PRO A 56 -16.88 -6.68 -3.38
N ASN A 57 -16.98 -7.92 -2.94
CA ASN A 57 -18.18 -8.50 -2.35
C ASN A 57 -18.29 -8.18 -0.84
N ASP A 58 -19.36 -8.62 -0.21
CA ASP A 58 -19.58 -8.38 1.23
C ASP A 58 -18.58 -9.10 2.12
N GLU A 59 -18.05 -10.25 1.68
CA GLU A 59 -17.05 -11.02 2.42
C GLU A 59 -15.77 -10.22 2.62
N TYR A 60 -15.31 -9.49 1.58
CA TYR A 60 -14.17 -8.59 1.70
C TYR A 60 -14.38 -7.52 2.78
N PHE A 61 -15.54 -6.86 2.78
CA PHE A 61 -15.81 -5.83 3.78
C PHE A 61 -15.93 -6.43 5.18
N ASN A 62 -16.55 -7.61 5.32
CA ASN A 62 -16.62 -8.30 6.62
C ASN A 62 -15.23 -8.62 7.16
N GLU A 63 -14.33 -9.15 6.33
CA GLU A 63 -12.94 -9.39 6.73
C GLU A 63 -12.18 -8.10 7.06
N LEU A 64 -12.33 -7.05 6.25
CA LEU A 64 -11.72 -5.76 6.51
C LEU A 64 -12.16 -5.21 7.88
N PHE A 65 -13.45 -5.29 8.19
CA PHE A 65 -14.00 -4.88 9.49
C PHE A 65 -13.57 -5.82 10.62
N ARG A 66 -13.37 -7.10 10.35
CA ARG A 66 -12.88 -8.06 11.33
C ARG A 66 -11.46 -7.69 11.77
N VAL A 67 -10.54 -7.52 10.82
CA VAL A 67 -9.11 -7.34 11.12
C VAL A 67 -8.73 -5.93 11.54
N SER A 68 -9.56 -4.91 11.29
CA SER A 68 -9.24 -3.52 11.60
C SER A 68 -10.24 -2.86 12.56
N LYS A 69 -9.74 -1.97 13.42
CA LYS A 69 -10.57 -1.22 14.38
C LYS A 69 -11.36 -0.12 13.67
N ASN A 70 -10.68 0.63 12.81
CA ASN A 70 -11.24 1.75 12.06
C ASN A 70 -10.91 1.61 10.57
N GLN A 71 -11.76 2.20 9.71
CA GLN A 71 -11.61 2.11 8.27
C GLN A 71 -11.82 3.48 7.60
N ILE A 72 -11.01 3.76 6.58
CA ILE A 72 -11.21 4.81 5.57
C ILE A 72 -11.20 4.09 4.23
N ILE A 73 -12.35 4.10 3.53
CA ILE A 73 -12.57 3.31 2.31
C ILE A 73 -12.88 4.28 1.17
N TRP A 74 -11.94 4.44 0.26
CA TRP A 74 -12.13 5.26 -0.94
C TRP A 74 -13.19 4.66 -1.85
N GLY A 75 -13.91 5.50 -2.60
CA GLY A 75 -15.03 5.08 -3.41
C GLY A 75 -16.27 4.67 -2.59
N GLY A 76 -16.38 5.14 -1.34
CA GLY A 76 -17.48 4.80 -0.45
C GLY A 76 -18.88 5.02 -1.02
N ASN A 77 -19.03 5.97 -1.96
CA ASN A 77 -20.26 6.22 -2.70
C ASN A 77 -20.67 5.09 -3.68
N TYR A 78 -19.77 4.15 -3.97
CA TYR A 78 -20.03 2.99 -4.84
C TYR A 78 -20.41 1.73 -4.05
N PHE A 79 -20.25 1.74 -2.71
CA PHE A 79 -20.44 0.59 -1.83
C PHE A 79 -21.62 0.83 -0.89
N GLY A 80 -22.85 0.49 -1.36
CA GLY A 80 -24.10 0.72 -0.61
C GLY A 80 -24.11 0.10 0.78
N GLN A 81 -23.55 -1.12 0.91
CA GLN A 81 -23.46 -1.86 2.18
C GLN A 81 -22.71 -1.13 3.30
N LEU A 82 -21.82 -0.19 2.96
CA LEU A 82 -21.14 0.63 3.97
C LEU A 82 -22.11 1.61 4.66
N TRP A 83 -23.09 2.12 3.91
CA TRP A 83 -24.06 3.11 4.38
C TRP A 83 -25.20 2.48 5.16
N GLU A 84 -25.38 1.16 5.09
CA GLU A 84 -26.33 0.40 5.89
C GLU A 84 -25.85 0.21 7.34
N ARG A 85 -24.58 0.46 7.62
CA ARG A 85 -23.97 0.39 8.96
C ARG A 85 -24.21 1.72 9.69
N SER A 86 -25.41 1.88 10.27
CA SER A 86 -25.88 3.14 10.84
C SER A 86 -25.00 3.71 11.96
N GLU A 87 -24.28 2.86 12.67
CA GLU A 87 -23.37 3.26 13.76
C GLU A 87 -22.15 4.06 13.28
N TYR A 88 -21.79 3.97 11.98
CA TYR A 88 -20.60 4.58 11.40
C TYR A 88 -20.88 5.76 10.46
N ASN A 89 -22.14 6.12 10.24
CA ASN A 89 -22.52 7.10 9.20
C ASN A 89 -22.47 8.55 9.73
N LYS A 90 -21.36 8.95 10.37
CA LYS A 90 -21.23 10.29 10.98
C LYS A 90 -20.38 11.27 10.17
N GLY A 91 -19.47 10.77 9.35
CA GLY A 91 -18.62 11.62 8.52
C GLY A 91 -18.01 10.88 7.34
N PHE A 92 -17.47 11.66 6.41
CA PHE A 92 -16.78 11.17 5.23
C PHE A 92 -15.63 12.11 4.86
N ILE A 93 -14.79 11.67 3.96
CA ILE A 93 -13.63 12.44 3.51
C ILE A 93 -13.77 12.70 2.01
N ILE A 94 -13.56 13.94 1.60
CA ILE A 94 -13.54 14.34 0.20
C ILE A 94 -12.13 14.73 -0.19
N TRP A 95 -11.63 14.16 -1.25
CA TRP A 95 -10.49 14.70 -1.96
C TRP A 95 -11.00 15.57 -3.12
N ASP A 96 -10.93 16.88 -2.95
CA ASP A 96 -11.14 17.86 -4.02
C ASP A 96 -9.88 17.88 -4.90
N LYS A 97 -10.06 17.49 -6.16
CA LYS A 97 -8.99 17.38 -7.16
C LYS A 97 -8.56 18.72 -7.73
N ASN A 98 -9.21 19.80 -7.31
CA ASN A 98 -8.98 21.15 -7.80
C ASN A 98 -8.89 21.20 -9.33
N GLN A 99 -9.91 20.64 -10.00
CA GLN A 99 -10.05 20.62 -11.45
C GLN A 99 -10.93 21.79 -11.92
N PRO A 100 -10.67 22.35 -13.11
CA PRO A 100 -11.57 23.35 -13.70
C PRO A 100 -12.96 22.77 -13.96
N GLU A 101 -14.00 23.54 -13.72
CA GLU A 101 -15.40 23.19 -13.99
C GLU A 101 -15.68 22.86 -15.46
N THR A 102 -14.83 23.35 -16.36
CA THR A 102 -14.93 23.10 -17.80
C THR A 102 -14.64 21.65 -18.22
N LEU A 103 -14.14 20.82 -17.31
CA LEU A 103 -13.86 19.41 -17.57
C LEU A 103 -15.08 18.53 -17.23
N ASN A 104 -16.16 18.64 -18.00
CA ASN A 104 -17.46 18.03 -17.73
C ASN A 104 -17.48 16.51 -17.56
N ASN A 105 -16.44 15.80 -18.02
CA ASN A 105 -16.40 14.34 -18.02
C ASN A 105 -15.47 13.75 -16.93
N PHE A 106 -14.88 14.58 -16.09
CA PHE A 106 -13.98 14.13 -15.03
C PHE A 106 -14.56 14.43 -13.65
N SER A 107 -14.49 13.47 -12.76
CA SER A 107 -14.89 13.67 -11.37
C SER A 107 -14.02 14.75 -10.72
N MET A 108 -14.66 15.80 -10.23
CA MET A 108 -13.99 16.92 -9.53
C MET A 108 -13.50 16.52 -8.14
N ALA A 109 -14.09 15.48 -7.56
CA ALA A 109 -13.75 14.99 -6.23
C ALA A 109 -13.83 13.47 -6.15
N GLU A 110 -13.16 12.89 -5.18
CA GLU A 110 -13.36 11.51 -4.73
C GLU A 110 -13.78 11.49 -3.28
N MET A 111 -14.60 10.51 -2.91
CA MET A 111 -15.15 10.37 -1.59
C MET A 111 -14.64 9.08 -0.93
N ALA A 112 -14.21 9.20 0.33
CA ALA A 112 -14.00 8.05 1.18
C ALA A 112 -15.07 7.99 2.27
N TRP A 113 -15.64 6.81 2.45
CA TRP A 113 -16.44 6.48 3.62
C TRP A 113 -15.51 6.26 4.83
N SER A 114 -15.97 6.59 6.03
CA SER A 114 -15.18 6.44 7.24
C SER A 114 -16.02 5.83 8.37
N SER A 115 -15.46 4.86 9.08
CA SER A 115 -16.05 4.32 10.31
C SER A 115 -15.81 5.22 11.54
N LEU A 116 -14.91 6.20 11.40
CA LEU A 116 -14.53 7.08 12.50
C LEU A 116 -15.66 8.03 12.89
N ASP A 117 -15.92 8.17 14.18
CA ASP A 117 -16.87 9.16 14.72
C ASP A 117 -16.26 10.56 14.68
N ARG A 118 -16.14 11.11 13.47
CA ARG A 118 -15.55 12.44 13.24
C ARG A 118 -16.32 13.20 12.16
N PRO A 119 -16.35 14.55 12.22
CA PRO A 119 -16.96 15.36 11.17
C PRO A 119 -16.28 15.15 9.81
N SER A 120 -17.06 15.31 8.74
CA SER A 120 -16.54 15.26 7.36
C SER A 120 -15.42 16.28 7.15
N LYS A 121 -14.45 15.92 6.33
CA LYS A 121 -13.29 16.74 6.00
C LYS A 121 -13.05 16.78 4.49
N ILE A 122 -12.49 17.89 4.03
CA ILE A 122 -12.11 18.08 2.61
C ILE A 122 -10.59 18.27 2.56
N PHE A 123 -9.94 17.49 1.69
CA PHE A 123 -8.55 17.66 1.33
C PHE A 123 -8.46 18.24 -0.09
N HIS A 124 -7.78 19.37 -0.25
CA HIS A 124 -7.62 20.05 -1.53
C HIS A 124 -6.24 19.77 -2.12
N PHE A 125 -6.17 19.07 -3.23
CA PHE A 125 -4.91 18.81 -3.93
C PHE A 125 -5.13 18.54 -5.41
N SER A 126 -4.51 19.34 -6.26
CA SER A 126 -4.70 19.25 -7.71
C SER A 126 -4.10 17.98 -8.29
N VAL A 127 -4.89 17.20 -9.03
CA VAL A 127 -4.41 16.03 -9.78
C VAL A 127 -3.32 16.34 -10.79
N ARG A 128 -3.22 17.61 -11.26
CA ARG A 128 -2.17 18.05 -12.17
C ARG A 128 -0.78 18.05 -11.53
N LYS A 129 -0.71 18.10 -10.19
CA LYS A 129 0.54 17.96 -9.44
C LYS A 129 0.97 16.50 -9.31
N ASN A 130 0.04 15.55 -9.43
CA ASN A 130 0.32 14.12 -9.39
C ASN A 130 0.85 13.64 -10.75
N ARG A 131 2.05 14.10 -11.11
CA ARG A 131 2.75 13.71 -12.34
C ARG A 131 3.42 12.35 -12.15
N ASN A 132 3.82 11.70 -13.23
CA ASN A 132 4.49 10.38 -13.22
C ASN A 132 3.67 9.26 -12.57
N LYS A 133 2.38 9.21 -12.93
CA LYS A 133 1.52 8.12 -12.51
C LYS A 133 2.02 6.79 -13.07
N ILE A 134 2.09 5.80 -12.20
CA ILE A 134 2.39 4.39 -12.51
C ILE A 134 1.13 3.51 -12.43
N HIS A 135 0.06 4.03 -11.82
CA HIS A 135 -1.24 3.38 -11.69
C HIS A 135 -2.36 4.34 -12.12
N PRO A 136 -3.40 3.87 -12.85
CA PRO A 136 -4.44 4.74 -13.41
C PRO A 136 -5.23 5.52 -12.36
N THR A 137 -5.53 4.89 -11.23
CA THR A 137 -6.28 5.50 -10.12
C THR A 137 -5.38 6.03 -9.00
N GLN A 138 -4.08 6.22 -9.29
CA GLN A 138 -3.09 6.64 -8.30
C GLN A 138 -3.51 7.90 -7.55
N LYS A 139 -3.57 7.77 -6.23
CA LYS A 139 -3.74 8.89 -5.30
C LYS A 139 -2.38 9.55 -4.96
N PRO A 140 -2.36 10.85 -4.67
CA PRO A 140 -1.13 11.54 -4.29
C PRO A 140 -0.62 11.10 -2.90
N ILE A 141 0.69 11.14 -2.71
CA ILE A 141 1.33 10.82 -1.41
C ILE A 141 0.84 11.80 -0.35
N GLU A 142 0.68 13.07 -0.71
CA GLU A 142 0.23 14.15 0.16
C GLU A 142 -1.17 13.89 0.76
N LEU A 143 -2.03 13.17 0.04
CA LEU A 143 -3.33 12.75 0.55
C LEU A 143 -3.16 11.76 1.70
N TYR A 144 -2.30 10.77 1.54
CA TYR A 144 -2.03 9.79 2.59
C TYR A 144 -1.28 10.40 3.78
N GLU A 145 -0.31 11.30 3.54
CA GLU A 145 0.35 12.07 4.61
C GLU A 145 -0.67 12.86 5.44
N TRP A 146 -1.63 13.51 4.76
CA TRP A 146 -2.70 14.24 5.43
C TRP A 146 -3.64 13.30 6.21
N LEU A 147 -4.03 12.15 5.64
CA LEU A 147 -4.87 11.16 6.31
C LEU A 147 -4.20 10.62 7.57
N LEU A 148 -2.93 10.24 7.50
CA LEU A 148 -2.17 9.75 8.63
C LEU A 148 -2.07 10.81 9.73
N LYS A 149 -1.76 12.05 9.38
CA LYS A 149 -1.71 13.17 10.33
C LYS A 149 -3.04 13.41 11.04
N MET A 150 -4.16 13.22 10.35
CA MET A 150 -5.50 13.52 10.89
C MET A 150 -6.11 12.36 11.68
N TYR A 151 -5.80 11.11 11.32
CA TYR A 151 -6.56 9.95 11.76
C TYR A 151 -5.72 8.83 12.38
N ALA A 152 -4.39 8.86 12.26
CA ALA A 152 -3.50 7.86 12.82
C ALA A 152 -2.66 8.42 13.98
N ASN A 153 -2.25 7.52 14.88
CA ASN A 153 -1.26 7.79 15.92
C ASN A 153 0.10 7.18 15.50
N PRO A 154 1.23 7.64 16.06
CA PRO A 154 2.55 7.12 15.69
C PRO A 154 2.75 5.62 15.91
N THR A 155 2.00 5.03 16.83
CA THR A 155 2.08 3.60 17.18
C THR A 155 1.08 2.72 16.43
N ASP A 156 0.21 3.31 15.61
CA ASP A 156 -0.84 2.59 14.91
C ASP A 156 -0.26 1.65 13.85
N LYS A 157 -0.95 0.53 13.66
CA LYS A 157 -0.70 -0.41 12.58
C LYS A 157 -1.70 -0.14 11.46
N ILE A 158 -1.19 0.28 10.32
CA ILE A 158 -2.01 0.60 9.15
C ILE A 158 -2.14 -0.63 8.25
N LEU A 159 -3.32 -0.83 7.67
CA LEU A 159 -3.59 -1.84 6.65
C LEU A 159 -3.98 -1.16 5.33
N ASP A 160 -3.37 -1.62 4.22
CA ASP A 160 -3.86 -1.34 2.87
C ASP A 160 -3.95 -2.65 2.07
N THR A 161 -5.13 -3.00 1.63
CA THR A 161 -5.42 -4.24 0.88
C THR A 161 -5.33 -4.08 -0.63
N HIS A 162 -5.01 -2.88 -1.12
CA HIS A 162 -4.94 -2.54 -2.55
C HIS A 162 -3.84 -1.49 -2.78
N LEU A 163 -2.58 -1.89 -2.58
CA LEU A 163 -1.39 -1.02 -2.57
C LEU A 163 -1.27 -0.12 -3.81
N GLY A 164 -1.65 -0.64 -4.99
CA GLY A 164 -1.64 0.08 -6.25
C GLY A 164 -0.28 0.71 -6.56
N SER A 165 -0.19 2.03 -6.43
CA SER A 165 1.05 2.78 -6.72
C SER A 165 2.06 2.85 -5.57
N GLY A 166 1.76 2.31 -4.40
CA GLY A 166 2.61 2.38 -3.22
C GLY A 166 2.67 3.75 -2.53
N ALA A 167 1.79 4.68 -2.86
CA ALA A 167 1.81 6.03 -2.29
C ALA A 167 1.64 6.04 -0.76
N ILE A 168 0.78 5.16 -0.24
CA ILE A 168 0.57 5.01 1.21
C ILE A 168 1.84 4.48 1.92
N ALA A 169 2.60 3.59 1.28
CA ALA A 169 3.83 3.06 1.87
C ALA A 169 4.86 4.18 2.10
N ILE A 170 5.01 5.07 1.12
CA ILE A 170 5.89 6.23 1.24
C ILE A 170 5.40 7.18 2.34
N ALA A 171 4.09 7.44 2.42
CA ALA A 171 3.52 8.29 3.46
C ALA A 171 3.70 7.71 4.86
N CYS A 172 3.43 6.41 5.05
CA CYS A 172 3.64 5.72 6.33
C CYS A 172 5.11 5.73 6.76
N TYR A 173 6.03 5.48 5.82
CA TYR A 173 7.47 5.55 6.11
C TYR A 173 7.89 6.93 6.61
N LYS A 174 7.51 7.99 5.88
CA LYS A 174 7.81 9.38 6.28
C LYS A 174 7.21 9.76 7.63
N ALA A 175 6.04 9.20 7.96
CA ALA A 175 5.38 9.43 9.24
C ALA A 175 5.93 8.54 10.38
N GLY A 176 6.81 7.57 10.10
CA GLY A 176 7.30 6.60 11.08
C GLY A 176 6.24 5.60 11.56
N ILE A 177 5.15 5.41 10.79
CA ILE A 177 4.01 4.56 11.12
C ILE A 177 4.13 3.21 10.40
N SER A 178 3.77 2.13 11.08
CA SER A 178 3.84 0.78 10.50
C SER A 178 2.74 0.55 9.47
N LEU A 179 3.09 -0.09 8.34
CA LEU A 179 2.15 -0.48 7.29
C LEU A 179 2.28 -1.97 6.97
N THR A 180 1.14 -2.62 6.78
CA THR A 180 1.02 -3.90 6.09
C THR A 180 0.16 -3.69 4.86
N ALA A 181 0.66 -4.07 3.68
CA ALA A 181 -0.08 -3.88 2.44
C ALA A 181 0.11 -5.02 1.44
N CYS A 182 -0.89 -5.25 0.58
CA CYS A 182 -0.76 -6.21 -0.53
C CYS A 182 -1.20 -5.62 -1.87
N GLU A 183 -0.70 -6.24 -2.93
CA GLU A 183 -1.08 -6.00 -4.33
C GLU A 183 -1.13 -7.36 -5.05
N ILE A 184 -2.26 -7.66 -5.68
CA ILE A 184 -2.42 -8.94 -6.38
C ILE A 184 -1.80 -8.90 -7.78
N ASN A 185 -1.85 -7.74 -8.44
CA ASN A 185 -1.32 -7.58 -9.79
C ASN A 185 0.21 -7.45 -9.76
N GLU A 186 0.90 -8.39 -10.39
CA GLU A 186 2.37 -8.44 -10.40
C GLU A 186 3.00 -7.19 -11.02
N GLU A 187 2.47 -6.69 -12.12
CA GLU A 187 3.01 -5.52 -12.80
C GLU A 187 2.90 -4.27 -11.93
N TYR A 188 1.74 -4.05 -11.30
CA TYR A 188 1.55 -2.92 -10.37
C TYR A 188 2.38 -3.09 -9.10
N PHE A 189 2.49 -4.32 -8.58
CA PHE A 189 3.37 -4.61 -7.45
C PHE A 189 4.83 -4.23 -7.72
N LEU A 190 5.37 -4.64 -8.86
CA LEU A 190 6.75 -4.33 -9.25
C LEU A 190 6.98 -2.83 -9.48
N LYS A 191 6.03 -2.16 -10.14
CA LYS A 191 6.08 -0.70 -10.33
C LYS A 191 6.01 0.05 -8.99
N ALA A 192 5.13 -0.38 -8.09
CA ALA A 192 5.04 0.19 -6.75
C ALA A 192 6.34 -0.01 -5.97
N LEU A 193 6.88 -1.23 -5.97
CA LEU A 193 8.12 -1.55 -5.28
C LEU A 193 9.31 -0.74 -5.82
N SER A 194 9.42 -0.56 -7.14
CA SER A 194 10.44 0.30 -7.75
C SER A 194 10.35 1.73 -7.23
N LYS A 195 9.15 2.30 -7.24
CA LYS A 195 8.91 3.66 -6.75
C LYS A 195 9.17 3.81 -5.24
N ILE A 196 8.76 2.81 -4.46
CA ILE A 196 8.98 2.80 -3.01
C ILE A 196 10.47 2.80 -2.69
N LYS A 197 11.28 2.01 -3.40
CA LYS A 197 12.74 1.93 -3.23
C LYS A 197 13.49 3.23 -3.54
N GLU A 198 12.91 4.13 -4.32
CA GLU A 198 13.49 5.47 -4.55
C GLU A 198 13.47 6.35 -3.29
N VAL A 199 12.57 6.03 -2.33
CA VAL A 199 12.35 6.85 -1.13
C VAL A 199 12.70 6.09 0.14
N ILE A 200 12.40 4.79 0.20
CA ILE A 200 12.56 3.96 1.38
C ILE A 200 13.78 3.04 1.21
N PRO A 201 14.75 3.10 2.11
CA PRO A 201 15.86 2.14 2.11
C PRO A 201 15.34 0.70 2.16
N ILE A 202 15.94 -0.17 1.36
CA ILE A 202 15.50 -1.57 1.27
C ILE A 202 15.55 -2.30 2.63
N THR A 203 16.38 -1.83 3.55
CA THR A 203 16.49 -2.33 4.92
C THR A 203 15.29 -2.02 5.80
N GLU A 204 14.44 -1.09 5.37
CA GLU A 204 13.23 -0.66 6.07
C GLU A 204 11.94 -1.24 5.46
N ILE A 205 12.10 -2.08 4.42
CA ILE A 205 11.00 -2.76 3.73
C ILE A 205 11.11 -4.25 3.98
N GLU A 206 10.02 -4.85 4.44
CA GLU A 206 9.83 -6.30 4.46
C GLU A 206 8.97 -6.69 3.25
N VAL A 207 9.53 -7.48 2.33
CA VAL A 207 8.80 -8.03 1.18
C VAL A 207 8.59 -9.52 1.41
N GLN A 208 7.33 -9.97 1.44
CA GLN A 208 6.96 -11.38 1.62
C GLN A 208 6.55 -12.00 0.27
N ASN A 209 6.77 -13.32 0.17
CA ASN A 209 6.59 -14.17 -1.01
C ASN A 209 7.76 -14.14 -2.00
N ASP A 210 7.85 -15.14 -2.89
CA ASP A 210 8.96 -15.49 -3.81
C ASP A 210 9.44 -14.38 -4.75
N VAL A 211 9.57 -13.18 -4.21
CA VAL A 211 9.94 -11.96 -4.96
C VAL A 211 11.46 -11.76 -4.98
N PHE A 212 12.23 -12.66 -4.33
CA PHE A 212 13.70 -12.53 -4.32
C PHE A 212 14.26 -12.44 -5.73
N SER A 213 13.81 -13.31 -6.63
CA SER A 213 14.20 -13.30 -8.04
C SER A 213 13.78 -12.04 -8.80
N LEU A 214 12.68 -11.41 -8.41
CA LEU A 214 12.17 -10.17 -9.00
C LEU A 214 12.92 -8.94 -8.49
N ILE A 215 13.37 -8.99 -7.23
CA ILE A 215 14.17 -7.93 -6.62
C ILE A 215 15.64 -8.01 -7.08
N PHE A 216 16.13 -9.24 -7.32
CA PHE A 216 17.51 -9.55 -7.70
C PHE A 216 17.54 -10.43 -8.96
N PRO A 217 17.17 -9.92 -10.14
CA PRO A 217 17.02 -10.72 -11.36
C PRO A 217 18.29 -11.45 -11.79
N ASN A 218 19.46 -11.06 -11.28
CA ASN A 218 20.76 -11.67 -11.57
C ASN A 218 21.32 -12.51 -10.40
N GLN A 219 20.53 -12.79 -9.36
CA GLN A 219 20.95 -13.59 -8.24
C GLN A 219 20.06 -14.84 -8.13
N THR A 220 20.68 -15.99 -8.03
CA THR A 220 19.98 -17.24 -7.72
C THR A 220 19.51 -17.22 -6.26
N GLU A 221 18.30 -17.75 -5.99
CA GLU A 221 17.85 -17.94 -4.62
C GLU A 221 18.93 -18.67 -3.79
N PRO A 222 19.26 -18.18 -2.60
CA PRO A 222 20.24 -18.82 -1.77
C PRO A 222 19.74 -20.21 -1.33
N THR A 223 20.50 -21.25 -1.65
CA THR A 223 20.31 -22.60 -1.09
C THR A 223 20.54 -22.54 0.42
N ASN A 224 20.06 -23.57 1.16
CA ASN A 224 20.19 -23.62 2.62
C ASN A 224 21.63 -23.37 3.14
N GLU A 225 22.65 -23.82 2.40
CA GLU A 225 24.06 -23.56 2.75
C GLU A 225 24.49 -22.11 2.51
N LYS A 226 23.98 -21.46 1.45
CA LYS A 226 24.18 -20.03 1.19
C LYS A 226 23.47 -19.14 2.22
N HIS A 227 22.40 -19.63 2.84
CA HIS A 227 21.73 -18.97 3.96
C HIS A 227 22.65 -18.75 5.16
N ILE A 228 23.49 -19.72 5.47
CA ILE A 228 24.47 -19.64 6.57
C ILE A 228 25.57 -18.67 6.21
N LEU A 229 26.11 -18.75 4.99
CA LEU A 229 27.15 -17.84 4.48
C LEU A 229 26.66 -16.38 4.35
N TYR A 230 25.40 -16.16 3.94
CA TYR A 230 24.79 -14.83 3.93
C TYR A 230 24.60 -14.26 5.34
N LYS A 231 24.32 -15.11 6.33
CA LYS A 231 24.27 -14.68 7.74
C LYS A 231 25.65 -14.31 8.29
N GLU A 232 26.69 -14.97 7.83
CA GLU A 232 28.07 -14.80 8.34
C GLU A 232 28.84 -13.70 7.61
N HIS A 233 28.70 -13.54 6.28
CA HIS A 233 29.45 -12.58 5.47
C HIS A 233 28.77 -11.25 5.20
N ASN A 234 27.45 -11.24 5.10
CA ASN A 234 26.68 -10.01 4.91
C ASN A 234 25.54 -10.00 5.93
N ALA A 235 25.80 -9.50 7.12
CA ALA A 235 24.81 -9.35 8.19
C ALA A 235 23.57 -8.52 7.80
N GLN A 236 23.29 -8.36 6.52
CA GLN A 236 22.25 -7.50 5.95
C GLN A 236 21.02 -8.25 5.45
N LEU A 237 21.12 -9.58 5.26
CA LEU A 237 20.00 -10.35 4.72
C LEU A 237 19.62 -11.45 5.69
N ARG A 238 18.39 -11.42 6.24
CA ARG A 238 17.80 -12.55 6.96
C ARG A 238 16.65 -13.13 6.15
N LEU A 239 16.82 -14.36 5.69
CA LEU A 239 15.75 -15.16 5.10
C LEU A 239 15.12 -16.01 6.22
N PHE A 240 13.82 -15.91 6.38
CA PHE A 240 13.08 -16.72 7.33
C PHE A 240 12.45 -17.93 6.62
N LYS A 241 12.26 -19.04 7.33
CA LYS A 241 11.67 -20.31 6.84
C LYS A 241 10.29 -20.16 6.19
N GLU A 242 9.67 -18.97 6.27
CA GLU A 242 8.32 -18.64 5.77
C GLU A 242 8.34 -17.69 4.57
N GLY A 243 9.44 -17.61 3.80
CA GLY A 243 9.52 -16.77 2.61
C GLY A 243 9.63 -15.25 2.87
N ARG A 244 10.05 -14.84 4.05
CA ARG A 244 10.27 -13.43 4.39
C ARG A 244 11.72 -13.04 4.18
N VAL A 245 11.95 -11.91 3.52
CA VAL A 245 13.28 -11.32 3.34
C VAL A 245 13.36 -10.04 4.17
N LEU A 246 14.15 -10.07 5.25
CA LEU A 246 14.43 -8.91 6.09
C LEU A 246 15.83 -8.40 5.82
N TYR A 247 15.96 -7.12 5.51
CA TYR A 247 17.22 -6.44 5.33
C TYR A 247 17.58 -5.65 6.60
N LYS A 248 18.70 -5.99 7.23
CA LYS A 248 19.30 -5.18 8.32
C LYS A 248 20.69 -4.73 7.92
N THR A 249 20.94 -3.45 7.90
CA THR A 249 22.29 -2.88 7.82
C THR A 249 23.02 -3.09 9.16
N LYS A 250 24.13 -3.81 9.16
CA LYS A 250 25.14 -3.66 10.20
C LYS A 250 26.32 -2.89 9.62
N HIS A 251 26.70 -1.82 10.27
CA HIS A 251 28.01 -1.20 10.04
C HIS A 251 29.08 -2.23 10.33
N ILE A 252 29.88 -2.59 9.33
CA ILE A 252 31.08 -3.40 9.52
C ILE A 252 32.12 -2.43 10.07
N CYS A 253 32.43 -2.53 11.36
CA CYS A 253 33.71 -2.04 11.87
C CYS A 253 34.79 -2.96 11.34
N ASN A 254 35.58 -2.49 10.38
CA ASN A 254 36.84 -3.11 10.02
C ASN A 254 37.83 -2.90 11.19
N SER A 255 37.91 -3.86 12.08
CA SER A 255 39.06 -4.01 12.94
C SER A 255 40.13 -4.78 12.15
N THR A 256 41.06 -4.06 11.56
CA THR A 256 42.33 -4.63 11.12
C THR A 256 43.14 -4.98 12.36
N GLU A 257 43.06 -6.26 12.77
CA GLU A 257 44.06 -6.80 13.68
C GLU A 257 45.35 -7.05 12.89
N GLY A 258 46.34 -6.23 13.14
CA GLY A 258 47.70 -6.45 12.69
C GLY A 258 48.29 -7.68 13.41
N GLN A 259 48.61 -8.71 12.67
CA GLN A 259 49.51 -9.76 13.12
C GLN A 259 50.93 -9.19 13.11
N SER A 260 51.49 -8.95 14.28
CA SER A 260 52.95 -8.89 14.45
C SER A 260 53.43 -10.27 14.90
N GLN A 261 54.21 -10.90 14.03
CA GLN A 261 55.07 -12.00 14.40
C GLN A 261 56.22 -11.48 15.30
N HIS A 262 56.39 -12.12 16.43
CA HIS A 262 57.71 -12.57 16.95
C HIS A 262 57.48 -13.75 17.86
#